data_7550b6d8e3d15176a88781b7dd718f69
#
_entry.id   7550b6d8e3d15176a88781b7dd718f69
#
_cell.length_a   1.000
_cell.length_b   1.000
_cell.length_c   1.000
_cell.angle_alpha   90.00
_cell.angle_beta   90.00
_cell.angle_gamma   90.00
#
_symmetry.space_group_name_H-M   'P 1'
#
loop_
_entity.id
_entity.type
_entity.pdbx_description
1 polymer ?
#
loop_
_entity_poly.entity_id
_entity_poly.type
_entity_poly.pdbx_seq_one_letter_code
_entity_poly.pdbx_strand_id
1 'polypeptide(L)'
;MHLALGKGLRRAAERAGEIGARTVQVFVDNPAAWKRRIAPPKGLDAFRERLVELDVRPVAVHASYLVNLAGPDRDFRERSIDVLASDMAAAAGYGATLVNVHTGSHRGTSVSEGIERVARAVAAVLGRQEGGASGYRDVTVGPARASTPTLVLENAAGGGASIGTAIQEHARIAEVAAALGVPDGRLAFCLDVAHAWGAGVGMDNPDEIDAWLAEFDRELGLRRLALIHLNDSRAERGSRTDRHEHIGAGRIGERGVRHLLTHPELRDLPFVMETPGMDEGYDLVNLDRARALIAGETLAPLPPEAFEVKPRSISQALAEDDIDERVAIVAPP
;
A
#
# COMPACT_ATOMS: atom_id res chain seq x y z
N MET A 1 1.69 -0.63 9.62
CA MET A 1 3.13 -0.34 9.51
C MET A 1 3.70 -1.01 8.27
N HIS A 2 4.41 -0.28 7.42
CA HIS A 2 5.12 -0.89 6.28
C HIS A 2 6.46 -1.47 6.78
N LEU A 3 6.68 -2.77 6.58
CA LEU A 3 7.87 -3.48 7.08
C LEU A 3 8.80 -3.88 5.95
N ALA A 4 10.09 -3.59 6.10
CA ALA A 4 11.12 -4.08 5.21
C ALA A 4 11.44 -5.55 5.49
N LEU A 5 11.47 -6.38 4.44
CA LEU A 5 11.80 -7.81 4.54
C LEU A 5 13.31 -8.11 4.31
N GLY A 6 14.11 -7.11 3.95
CA GLY A 6 15.53 -7.31 3.61
C GLY A 6 16.40 -7.90 4.73
N LYS A 7 15.98 -7.78 5.99
CA LYS A 7 16.63 -8.44 7.14
C LYS A 7 16.06 -9.84 7.45
N GLY A 8 15.22 -10.36 6.56
CA GLY A 8 14.56 -11.66 6.66
C GLY A 8 13.17 -11.62 7.30
N LEU A 9 12.32 -12.54 6.87
CA LEU A 9 10.90 -12.64 7.25
C LEU A 9 10.71 -12.76 8.77
N ARG A 10 11.50 -13.61 9.42
CA ARG A 10 11.45 -13.80 10.88
C ARG A 10 11.69 -12.49 11.62
N ARG A 11 12.73 -11.73 11.21
CA ARG A 11 13.06 -10.46 11.85
C ARG A 11 11.94 -9.42 11.64
N ALA A 12 11.31 -9.41 10.48
CA ALA A 12 10.17 -8.53 10.21
C ALA A 12 8.97 -8.86 11.11
N ALA A 13 8.64 -10.14 11.31
CA ALA A 13 7.57 -10.55 12.22
C ALA A 13 7.88 -10.20 13.69
N GLU A 14 9.13 -10.42 14.13
CA GLU A 14 9.58 -10.01 15.46
C GLU A 14 9.47 -8.50 15.65
N ARG A 15 9.87 -7.71 14.63
CA ARG A 15 9.76 -6.25 14.66
C ARG A 15 8.31 -5.79 14.79
N ALA A 16 7.37 -6.42 14.08
CA ALA A 16 5.95 -6.13 14.25
C ALA A 16 5.49 -6.26 15.72
N GLY A 17 5.94 -7.33 16.39
CA GLY A 17 5.66 -7.54 17.81
C GLY A 17 6.34 -6.53 18.73
N GLU A 18 7.62 -6.21 18.49
CA GLU A 18 8.39 -5.25 19.29
C GLU A 18 7.75 -3.87 19.33
N ILE A 19 7.26 -3.38 18.18
CA ILE A 19 6.60 -2.09 18.09
C ILE A 19 5.10 -2.14 18.45
N GLY A 20 4.54 -3.35 18.64
CA GLY A 20 3.11 -3.51 18.90
C GLY A 20 2.23 -3.12 17.71
N ALA A 21 2.68 -3.42 16.49
CA ALA A 21 1.87 -3.22 15.29
C ALA A 21 0.68 -4.17 15.28
N ARG A 22 -0.49 -3.67 14.86
CA ARG A 22 -1.71 -4.48 14.71
C ARG A 22 -1.98 -4.84 13.24
N THR A 23 -1.41 -4.09 12.32
CA THR A 23 -1.51 -4.25 10.88
C THR A 23 -0.15 -4.03 10.27
N VAL A 24 0.22 -4.85 9.28
CA VAL A 24 1.48 -4.69 8.56
C VAL A 24 1.25 -4.72 7.05
N GLN A 25 2.11 -4.01 6.33
CA GLN A 25 2.24 -4.05 4.87
C GLN A 25 3.66 -4.44 4.51
N VAL A 26 3.81 -5.24 3.48
CA VAL A 26 5.12 -5.71 3.00
C VAL A 26 5.16 -5.70 1.47
N PHE A 27 6.37 -5.67 0.90
CA PHE A 27 6.58 -6.09 -0.47
C PHE A 27 6.87 -7.59 -0.50
N VAL A 28 6.19 -8.33 -1.36
CA VAL A 28 6.39 -9.78 -1.49
C VAL A 28 7.65 -10.12 -2.29
N ASP A 29 8.14 -9.16 -3.06
CA ASP A 29 9.35 -9.26 -3.90
C ASP A 29 10.03 -7.90 -4.00
N ASN A 30 11.19 -7.81 -4.67
CA ASN A 30 11.86 -6.52 -4.90
C ASN A 30 10.93 -5.55 -5.64
N PRO A 31 10.51 -4.43 -5.01
CA PRO A 31 9.52 -3.52 -5.59
C PRO A 31 10.05 -2.74 -6.81
N ALA A 32 11.34 -2.77 -7.06
CA ALA A 32 11.99 -2.08 -8.16
C ALA A 32 12.49 -3.03 -9.28
N ALA A 33 12.20 -4.34 -9.19
CA ALA A 33 12.56 -5.32 -10.20
C ALA A 33 11.35 -5.84 -10.98
N TRP A 34 11.54 -6.16 -12.27
CA TRP A 34 10.54 -6.82 -13.09
C TRP A 34 10.47 -8.33 -12.88
N LYS A 35 11.58 -8.93 -12.48
CA LYS A 35 11.65 -10.37 -12.20
C LYS A 35 10.89 -10.67 -10.91
N ARG A 36 10.09 -11.72 -10.93
CA ARG A 36 9.33 -12.20 -9.78
C ARG A 36 9.81 -13.59 -9.38
N ARG A 37 9.74 -13.88 -8.08
CA ARG A 37 10.04 -15.22 -7.56
C ARG A 37 9.00 -16.22 -8.05
N ILE A 38 9.45 -17.40 -8.39
CA ILE A 38 8.59 -18.52 -8.80
C ILE A 38 8.13 -19.31 -7.57
N ALA A 39 8.96 -19.35 -6.52
CA ALA A 39 8.73 -20.12 -5.30
C ALA A 39 8.67 -19.20 -4.06
N PRO A 40 7.95 -19.62 -3.01
CA PRO A 40 7.91 -18.90 -1.75
C PRO A 40 9.31 -18.76 -1.14
N PRO A 41 9.61 -17.62 -0.48
CA PRO A 41 10.87 -17.47 0.22
C PRO A 41 10.94 -18.41 1.44
N LYS A 42 12.15 -18.79 1.82
CA LYS A 42 12.38 -19.58 3.03
C LYS A 42 11.84 -18.86 4.26
N GLY A 43 11.18 -19.60 5.15
CA GLY A 43 10.66 -19.06 6.42
C GLY A 43 9.32 -18.32 6.30
N LEU A 44 8.62 -18.40 5.16
CA LEU A 44 7.32 -17.77 4.97
C LEU A 44 6.26 -18.31 5.95
N ASP A 45 6.26 -19.64 6.21
CA ASP A 45 5.32 -20.24 7.15
C ASP A 45 5.57 -19.72 8.58
N ALA A 46 6.83 -19.70 9.02
CA ALA A 46 7.21 -19.17 10.34
C ALA A 46 6.86 -17.67 10.48
N PHE A 47 6.95 -16.88 9.40
CA PHE A 47 6.51 -15.49 9.37
C PHE A 47 5.01 -15.38 9.64
N ARG A 48 4.19 -16.14 8.91
CA ARG A 48 2.73 -16.14 9.08
C ARG A 48 2.32 -16.60 10.47
N GLU A 49 2.87 -17.73 10.94
CA GLU A 49 2.62 -18.27 12.28
C GLU A 49 2.92 -17.22 13.34
N ARG A 50 4.05 -16.53 13.20
CA ARG A 50 4.43 -15.49 14.16
C ARG A 50 3.50 -14.28 14.15
N LEU A 51 3.03 -13.82 12.97
CA LEU A 51 2.04 -12.75 12.90
C LEU A 51 0.70 -13.15 13.51
N VAL A 52 0.28 -14.42 13.32
CA VAL A 52 -0.94 -14.95 13.95
C VAL A 52 -0.80 -14.99 15.48
N GLU A 53 0.33 -15.48 16.02
CA GLU A 53 0.62 -15.49 17.45
C GLU A 53 0.60 -14.09 18.06
N LEU A 54 1.04 -13.07 17.30
CA LEU A 54 1.07 -11.67 17.73
C LEU A 54 -0.24 -10.95 17.52
N ASP A 55 -1.28 -11.61 16.96
CA ASP A 55 -2.56 -11.01 16.56
C ASP A 55 -2.38 -9.81 15.60
N VAL A 56 -1.43 -9.92 14.66
CA VAL A 56 -1.15 -8.90 13.64
C VAL A 56 -1.96 -9.21 12.40
N ARG A 57 -3.03 -8.47 12.18
CA ARG A 57 -3.94 -8.61 11.03
C ARG A 57 -4.78 -7.35 10.80
N PRO A 58 -5.18 -7.03 9.55
CA PRO A 58 -4.79 -7.76 8.34
C PRO A 58 -3.32 -7.58 7.98
N VAL A 59 -2.80 -8.48 7.15
CA VAL A 59 -1.57 -8.28 6.39
C VAL A 59 -1.94 -7.70 5.03
N ALA A 60 -1.29 -6.63 4.63
CA ALA A 60 -1.37 -6.05 3.30
C ALA A 60 -0.08 -6.29 2.53
N VAL A 61 -0.19 -6.38 1.22
CA VAL A 61 0.95 -6.34 0.30
C VAL A 61 0.88 -5.05 -0.48
N HIS A 62 2.00 -4.34 -0.60
CA HIS A 62 2.14 -3.27 -1.58
C HIS A 62 2.74 -3.84 -2.86
N ALA A 63 2.13 -3.55 -4.01
CA ALA A 63 2.64 -3.98 -5.29
C ALA A 63 3.92 -3.19 -5.69
N SER A 64 4.64 -3.72 -6.67
CA SER A 64 5.85 -3.08 -7.17
C SER A 64 5.61 -1.65 -7.65
N TYR A 65 6.58 -0.75 -7.37
CA TYR A 65 6.62 0.63 -7.89
C TYR A 65 6.71 0.73 -9.41
N LEU A 66 7.11 -0.37 -10.08
CA LEU A 66 7.22 -0.39 -11.54
C LEU A 66 5.86 -0.49 -12.24
N VAL A 67 4.81 -0.86 -11.50
CA VAL A 67 3.47 -1.03 -12.06
C VAL A 67 2.91 0.31 -12.55
N ASN A 68 2.48 0.35 -13.80
CA ASN A 68 1.74 1.46 -14.39
C ASN A 68 0.58 0.91 -15.25
N LEU A 69 -0.59 0.81 -14.65
CA LEU A 69 -1.78 0.26 -15.31
C LEU A 69 -2.43 1.25 -16.29
N ALA A 70 -2.19 2.56 -16.10
CA ALA A 70 -2.74 3.65 -16.91
C ALA A 70 -1.93 3.94 -18.17
N GLY A 71 -0.71 3.41 -18.28
CA GLY A 71 0.27 3.75 -19.33
C GLY A 71 -0.21 3.40 -20.74
N PRO A 72 0.11 4.22 -21.77
CA PRO A 72 -0.28 3.97 -23.16
C PRO A 72 0.53 2.85 -23.81
N ASP A 73 1.78 2.65 -23.41
CA ASP A 73 2.63 1.59 -23.94
C ASP A 73 2.04 0.22 -23.56
N ARG A 74 1.71 -0.57 -24.58
CA ARG A 74 1.06 -1.87 -24.40
C ARG A 74 1.97 -2.87 -23.71
N ASP A 75 3.22 -2.98 -24.14
CA ASP A 75 4.13 -4.01 -23.64
C ASP A 75 4.51 -3.71 -22.18
N PHE A 76 4.72 -2.43 -21.85
CA PHE A 76 4.95 -2.00 -20.48
C PHE A 76 3.73 -2.28 -19.58
N ARG A 77 2.53 -2.03 -20.08
CA ARG A 77 1.29 -2.29 -19.34
C ARG A 77 1.06 -3.79 -19.15
N GLU A 78 1.31 -4.63 -20.15
CA GLU A 78 1.22 -6.09 -19.99
C GLU A 78 2.21 -6.60 -18.94
N ARG A 79 3.46 -6.11 -18.93
CA ARG A 79 4.42 -6.42 -17.86
C ARG A 79 3.93 -5.96 -16.49
N SER A 80 3.29 -4.80 -16.41
CA SER A 80 2.70 -4.30 -15.17
C SER A 80 1.58 -5.22 -14.67
N ILE A 81 0.73 -5.73 -15.57
CA ILE A 81 -0.31 -6.73 -15.28
C ILE A 81 0.32 -8.04 -14.80
N ASP A 82 1.39 -8.52 -15.46
CA ASP A 82 2.11 -9.75 -15.08
C ASP A 82 2.69 -9.64 -13.65
N VAL A 83 3.34 -8.51 -13.36
CA VAL A 83 3.92 -8.23 -12.04
C VAL A 83 2.84 -8.18 -10.97
N LEU A 84 1.78 -7.40 -11.18
CA LEU A 84 0.69 -7.27 -10.21
C LEU A 84 -0.05 -8.60 -10.00
N ALA A 85 -0.27 -9.39 -11.05
CA ALA A 85 -0.87 -10.71 -10.92
C ALA A 85 0.03 -11.67 -10.11
N SER A 86 1.34 -11.57 -10.27
CA SER A 86 2.32 -12.33 -9.45
C SER A 86 2.30 -11.88 -7.99
N ASP A 87 2.28 -10.55 -7.74
CA ASP A 87 2.19 -10.03 -6.37
C ASP A 87 0.89 -10.46 -5.67
N MET A 88 -0.25 -10.41 -6.40
CA MET A 88 -1.54 -10.95 -5.92
C MET A 88 -1.48 -12.42 -5.56
N ALA A 89 -0.84 -13.23 -6.42
CA ALA A 89 -0.71 -14.66 -6.18
C ALA A 89 0.20 -14.97 -4.99
N ALA A 90 1.31 -14.24 -4.84
CA ALA A 90 2.22 -14.38 -3.73
C ALA A 90 1.59 -13.94 -2.39
N ALA A 91 0.76 -12.89 -2.41
CA ALA A 91 0.14 -12.30 -1.22
C ALA A 91 -0.60 -13.33 -0.35
N ALA A 92 -1.31 -14.28 -0.96
CA ALA A 92 -1.97 -15.36 -0.24
C ALA A 92 -0.97 -16.20 0.59
N GLY A 93 0.23 -16.43 0.07
CA GLY A 93 1.32 -17.11 0.76
C GLY A 93 1.82 -16.35 2.00
N TYR A 94 1.77 -15.03 2.00
CA TYR A 94 2.08 -14.19 3.15
C TYR A 94 0.92 -14.04 4.16
N GLY A 95 -0.24 -14.65 3.89
CA GLY A 95 -1.44 -14.47 4.69
C GLY A 95 -2.10 -13.10 4.48
N ALA A 96 -1.74 -12.41 3.42
CA ALA A 96 -2.29 -11.10 3.11
C ALA A 96 -3.70 -11.22 2.52
N THR A 97 -4.57 -10.30 2.94
CA THR A 97 -5.94 -10.19 2.45
C THR A 97 -6.15 -9.01 1.51
N LEU A 98 -5.19 -8.11 1.46
CA LEU A 98 -5.21 -6.87 0.67
C LEU A 98 -3.93 -6.78 -0.17
N VAL A 99 -4.05 -6.37 -1.43
CA VAL A 99 -2.90 -6.00 -2.28
C VAL A 99 -3.13 -4.60 -2.79
N ASN A 100 -2.36 -3.66 -2.27
CA ASN A 100 -2.42 -2.26 -2.62
C ASN A 100 -1.56 -1.94 -3.85
N VAL A 101 -2.04 -1.07 -4.73
CA VAL A 101 -1.31 -0.66 -5.93
C VAL A 101 -1.66 0.76 -6.34
N HIS A 102 -0.65 1.51 -6.77
CA HIS A 102 -0.84 2.77 -7.48
C HIS A 102 -1.43 2.51 -8.88
N THR A 103 -2.39 3.33 -9.30
CA THR A 103 -3.03 3.20 -10.61
C THR A 103 -2.09 3.52 -11.78
N GLY A 104 -1.07 4.36 -11.52
CA GLY A 104 -0.09 4.78 -12.50
C GLY A 104 -0.44 6.07 -13.23
N SER A 105 0.24 6.32 -14.36
CA SER A 105 0.17 7.56 -15.12
C SER A 105 -0.20 7.31 -16.57
N HIS A 106 -1.12 8.11 -17.11
CA HIS A 106 -1.53 8.06 -18.53
C HIS A 106 -0.51 8.67 -19.51
N ARG A 107 0.60 9.22 -19.01
CA ARG A 107 1.76 9.70 -19.77
C ARG A 107 1.42 10.56 -21.00
N GLY A 108 0.55 11.55 -20.83
CA GLY A 108 0.21 12.52 -21.89
C GLY A 108 -0.92 12.11 -22.83
N THR A 109 -1.56 10.94 -22.62
CA THR A 109 -2.86 10.65 -23.22
C THR A 109 -3.98 11.31 -22.39
N SER A 110 -5.24 10.98 -22.62
CA SER A 110 -6.33 11.53 -21.80
C SER A 110 -6.54 10.77 -20.49
N VAL A 111 -7.11 11.44 -19.49
CA VAL A 111 -7.55 10.82 -18.22
C VAL A 111 -8.55 9.69 -18.51
N SER A 112 -9.51 9.90 -19.42
CA SER A 112 -10.51 8.89 -19.80
C SER A 112 -9.85 7.60 -20.33
N GLU A 113 -8.85 7.72 -21.23
CA GLU A 113 -8.10 6.57 -21.73
C GLU A 113 -7.27 5.89 -20.63
N GLY A 114 -6.71 6.67 -19.70
CA GLY A 114 -6.02 6.16 -18.52
C GLY A 114 -6.94 5.31 -17.65
N ILE A 115 -8.12 5.83 -17.32
CA ILE A 115 -9.16 5.12 -16.56
C ILE A 115 -9.56 3.80 -17.23
N GLU A 116 -9.85 3.82 -18.53
CA GLU A 116 -10.20 2.62 -19.31
C GLU A 116 -9.08 1.57 -19.26
N ARG A 117 -7.81 1.99 -19.36
CA ARG A 117 -6.66 1.09 -19.27
C ARG A 117 -6.52 0.48 -17.87
N VAL A 118 -6.68 1.27 -16.80
CA VAL A 118 -6.65 0.76 -15.43
C VAL A 118 -7.76 -0.26 -15.21
N ALA A 119 -8.99 0.04 -15.60
CA ALA A 119 -10.13 -0.87 -15.41
C ALA A 119 -9.92 -2.21 -16.15
N ARG A 120 -9.43 -2.18 -17.40
CA ARG A 120 -9.08 -3.40 -18.17
C ARG A 120 -7.94 -4.17 -17.53
N ALA A 121 -6.92 -3.49 -17.01
CA ALA A 121 -5.81 -4.12 -16.30
C ALA A 121 -6.27 -4.79 -15.00
N VAL A 122 -7.13 -4.13 -14.22
CA VAL A 122 -7.78 -4.70 -13.03
C VAL A 122 -8.53 -5.98 -13.38
N ALA A 123 -9.40 -5.95 -14.41
CA ALA A 123 -10.12 -7.12 -14.86
C ALA A 123 -9.19 -8.26 -15.31
N ALA A 124 -8.12 -7.94 -16.03
CA ALA A 124 -7.12 -8.92 -16.47
C ALA A 124 -6.37 -9.56 -15.30
N VAL A 125 -5.94 -8.76 -14.30
CA VAL A 125 -5.25 -9.25 -13.09
C VAL A 125 -6.16 -10.18 -12.30
N LEU A 126 -7.41 -9.77 -12.03
CA LEU A 126 -8.35 -10.55 -11.23
C LEU A 126 -8.82 -11.80 -11.96
N GLY A 127 -9.02 -11.74 -13.29
CA GLY A 127 -9.34 -12.91 -14.10
C GLY A 127 -8.24 -13.99 -14.10
N ARG A 128 -6.96 -13.59 -14.03
CA ARG A 128 -5.83 -14.55 -13.88
C ARG A 128 -5.84 -15.27 -12.54
N GLN A 129 -6.34 -14.63 -11.46
CA GLN A 129 -6.48 -15.26 -10.15
C GLN A 129 -7.52 -16.38 -10.14
N GLU A 130 -8.57 -16.26 -10.92
CA GLU A 130 -9.64 -17.28 -11.06
C GLU A 130 -9.19 -18.47 -11.93
N GLY A 131 -8.34 -18.24 -12.93
CA GLY A 131 -7.87 -19.22 -13.90
C GLY A 131 -6.82 -20.23 -13.41
N GLY A 132 -6.29 -20.11 -12.23
CA GLY A 132 -5.47 -21.18 -11.64
C GLY A 132 -3.98 -21.18 -11.97
N ALA A 133 -3.41 -20.16 -12.56
CA ALA A 133 -2.05 -20.18 -13.10
C ALA A 133 -0.96 -19.61 -12.17
N SER A 134 -0.91 -19.98 -10.89
CA SER A 134 0.16 -19.50 -9.99
C SER A 134 0.93 -20.63 -9.33
N GLY A 135 2.26 -20.59 -9.41
CA GLY A 135 3.18 -21.50 -8.70
C GLY A 135 3.12 -21.43 -7.16
N TYR A 136 2.40 -20.43 -6.61
CA TYR A 136 2.15 -20.29 -5.17
C TYR A 136 0.93 -21.11 -4.66
N ARG A 137 0.22 -21.83 -5.52
CA ARG A 137 -0.99 -22.59 -5.14
C ARG A 137 -0.75 -23.83 -4.30
N ASP A 138 0.44 -24.41 -4.37
CA ASP A 138 0.81 -25.62 -3.62
C ASP A 138 1.34 -25.31 -2.22
N VAL A 139 1.38 -24.05 -1.81
CA VAL A 139 1.63 -23.71 -0.42
C VAL A 139 0.40 -24.09 0.37
N THR A 140 0.43 -25.26 1.00
CA THR A 140 -0.57 -25.71 1.97
C THR A 140 -0.64 -24.70 3.10
N VAL A 141 -1.53 -23.74 2.93
CA VAL A 141 -1.97 -22.88 4.01
C VAL A 141 -2.71 -23.81 4.96
N GLY A 142 -2.33 -23.85 6.25
CA GLY A 142 -3.03 -24.59 7.28
C GLY A 142 -4.55 -24.40 7.24
N PRO A 143 -5.37 -24.94 8.14
CA PRO A 143 -6.82 -25.17 7.98
C PRO A 143 -7.69 -23.92 7.63
N ALA A 144 -7.13 -22.72 7.62
CA ALA A 144 -7.76 -21.56 7.01
C ALA A 144 -7.45 -21.55 5.51
N ARG A 145 -8.44 -21.83 4.66
CA ARG A 145 -8.33 -21.53 3.22
C ARG A 145 -7.83 -20.09 3.07
N ALA A 146 -6.68 -19.90 2.39
CA ALA A 146 -6.22 -18.57 2.04
C ALA A 146 -7.34 -17.89 1.23
N SER A 147 -7.94 -16.84 1.80
CA SER A 147 -8.89 -16.03 1.07
C SER A 147 -8.14 -15.38 -0.08
N THR A 148 -8.71 -15.40 -1.27
CA THR A 148 -8.13 -14.69 -2.42
C THR A 148 -8.05 -13.21 -2.06
N PRO A 149 -6.86 -12.58 -2.09
CA PRO A 149 -6.71 -11.18 -1.68
C PRO A 149 -7.57 -10.23 -2.53
N THR A 150 -8.06 -9.17 -1.91
CA THR A 150 -8.74 -8.07 -2.59
C THR A 150 -7.69 -7.13 -3.18
N LEU A 151 -7.86 -6.75 -4.44
CA LEU A 151 -7.06 -5.71 -5.06
C LEU A 151 -7.52 -4.35 -4.57
N VAL A 152 -6.58 -3.52 -4.13
CA VAL A 152 -6.85 -2.20 -3.55
C VAL A 152 -6.16 -1.14 -4.41
N LEU A 153 -6.92 -0.20 -4.95
CA LEU A 153 -6.37 0.93 -5.70
C LEU A 153 -6.16 2.13 -4.78
N GLU A 154 -4.98 2.68 -4.83
CA GLU A 154 -4.58 3.83 -4.03
C GLU A 154 -4.86 5.14 -4.76
N ASN A 155 -5.30 6.18 -4.03
CA ASN A 155 -5.39 7.53 -4.57
C ASN A 155 -4.00 8.10 -4.84
N ALA A 156 -3.91 9.01 -5.80
CA ALA A 156 -2.66 9.60 -6.23
C ALA A 156 -2.53 11.08 -5.82
N ALA A 157 -1.30 11.52 -5.56
CA ALA A 157 -1.01 12.92 -5.23
C ALA A 157 -1.25 13.91 -6.38
N GLY A 158 -1.49 13.42 -7.59
CA GLY A 158 -1.77 14.26 -8.76
C GLY A 158 -0.53 14.74 -9.50
N GLY A 159 0.65 14.18 -9.21
CA GLY A 159 1.90 14.48 -9.92
C GLY A 159 1.89 13.97 -11.35
N GLY A 160 2.45 14.73 -12.28
CA GLY A 160 2.53 14.35 -13.68
C GLY A 160 1.14 14.15 -14.30
N ALA A 161 0.89 12.98 -14.86
CA ALA A 161 -0.37 12.56 -15.47
C ALA A 161 -0.93 11.31 -14.76
N SER A 162 -0.87 11.30 -13.41
CA SER A 162 -1.39 10.19 -12.59
C SER A 162 -2.90 10.08 -12.69
N ILE A 163 -3.40 8.86 -12.57
CA ILE A 163 -4.82 8.52 -12.44
C ILE A 163 -5.12 8.24 -10.97
N GLY A 164 -6.36 8.46 -10.53
CA GLY A 164 -6.78 8.23 -9.14
C GLY A 164 -6.56 9.44 -8.24
N THR A 165 -6.46 10.63 -8.83
CA THR A 165 -6.35 11.89 -8.07
C THR A 165 -7.70 12.33 -7.50
N ALA A 166 -8.79 12.08 -8.23
CA ALA A 166 -10.15 12.39 -7.83
C ALA A 166 -10.96 11.10 -7.56
N ILE A 167 -11.90 11.18 -6.63
CA ILE A 167 -12.80 10.06 -6.29
C ILE A 167 -13.57 9.58 -7.53
N GLN A 168 -13.99 10.50 -8.41
CA GLN A 168 -14.72 10.20 -9.64
C GLN A 168 -13.91 9.35 -10.62
N GLU A 169 -12.58 9.48 -10.62
CA GLU A 169 -11.72 8.63 -11.44
C GLU A 169 -11.75 7.18 -10.94
N HIS A 170 -11.69 6.97 -9.62
CA HIS A 170 -11.85 5.67 -8.98
C HIS A 170 -13.26 5.08 -9.20
N ALA A 171 -14.29 5.91 -9.08
CA ALA A 171 -15.67 5.49 -9.33
C ALA A 171 -15.83 5.01 -10.77
N ARG A 172 -15.27 5.73 -11.74
CA ARG A 172 -15.32 5.33 -13.15
C ARG A 172 -14.50 4.07 -13.42
N ILE A 173 -13.34 3.91 -12.79
CA ILE A 173 -12.56 2.66 -12.87
C ILE A 173 -13.40 1.49 -12.35
N ALA A 174 -14.06 1.65 -11.20
CA ALA A 174 -14.90 0.61 -10.60
C ALA A 174 -16.09 0.24 -11.50
N GLU A 175 -16.76 1.24 -12.07
CA GLU A 175 -17.88 1.03 -12.99
C GLU A 175 -17.46 0.22 -14.22
N VAL A 176 -16.37 0.64 -14.88
CA VAL A 176 -15.85 -0.06 -16.06
C VAL A 176 -15.36 -1.47 -15.71
N ALA A 177 -14.66 -1.63 -14.58
CA ALA A 177 -14.22 -2.93 -14.12
C ALA A 177 -15.38 -3.89 -13.84
N ALA A 178 -16.46 -3.39 -13.22
CA ALA A 178 -17.69 -4.17 -12.99
C ALA A 178 -18.36 -4.57 -14.32
N ALA A 179 -18.41 -3.67 -15.30
CA ALA A 179 -18.92 -3.99 -16.64
C ALA A 179 -18.06 -5.03 -17.37
N LEU A 180 -16.78 -5.16 -17.01
CA LEU A 180 -15.88 -6.21 -17.51
C LEU A 180 -15.94 -7.51 -16.70
N GLY A 181 -16.86 -7.62 -15.73
CA GLY A 181 -17.10 -8.83 -14.95
C GLY A 181 -16.31 -8.95 -13.66
N VAL A 182 -15.65 -7.88 -13.19
CA VAL A 182 -14.99 -7.89 -11.87
C VAL A 182 -16.05 -8.01 -10.78
N PRO A 183 -15.99 -9.07 -9.93
CA PRO A 183 -17.00 -9.27 -8.89
C PRO A 183 -16.93 -8.19 -7.81
N ASP A 184 -18.07 -7.83 -7.23
CA ASP A 184 -18.11 -6.98 -6.04
C ASP A 184 -17.30 -7.61 -4.90
N GLY A 185 -16.59 -6.77 -4.15
CA GLY A 185 -15.68 -7.21 -3.08
C GLY A 185 -14.28 -7.64 -3.54
N ARG A 186 -14.01 -7.75 -4.86
CA ARG A 186 -12.66 -8.05 -5.37
C ARG A 186 -11.82 -6.82 -5.67
N LEU A 187 -12.45 -5.65 -5.70
CA LEU A 187 -11.82 -4.34 -5.91
C LEU A 187 -12.24 -3.40 -4.79
N ALA A 188 -11.26 -2.85 -4.09
CA ALA A 188 -11.41 -1.87 -3.01
C ALA A 188 -10.44 -0.69 -3.21
N PHE A 189 -10.41 0.23 -2.25
CA PHE A 189 -9.62 1.46 -2.36
C PHE A 189 -8.83 1.72 -1.08
N CYS A 190 -7.70 2.39 -1.25
CA CYS A 190 -6.85 2.90 -0.19
C CYS A 190 -6.92 4.43 -0.20
N LEU A 191 -7.03 5.03 0.99
CA LEU A 191 -6.76 6.43 1.20
C LEU A 191 -5.31 6.59 1.68
N ASP A 192 -4.42 7.10 0.83
CA ASP A 192 -3.18 7.70 1.29
C ASP A 192 -3.42 9.18 1.61
N VAL A 193 -3.13 9.54 2.87
CA VAL A 193 -3.46 10.86 3.43
C VAL A 193 -2.58 11.96 2.82
N ALA A 194 -1.27 11.70 2.64
CA ALA A 194 -0.37 12.66 2.00
C ALA A 194 -0.67 12.81 0.50
N HIS A 195 -1.12 11.76 -0.17
CA HIS A 195 -1.56 11.85 -1.56
C HIS A 195 -2.83 12.71 -1.68
N ALA A 196 -3.83 12.51 -0.83
CA ALA A 196 -5.02 13.34 -0.82
C ALA A 196 -4.69 14.82 -0.56
N TRP A 197 -3.78 15.09 0.38
CA TRP A 197 -3.25 16.43 0.64
C TRP A 197 -2.52 17.01 -0.58
N GLY A 198 -1.65 16.23 -1.22
CA GLY A 198 -0.97 16.61 -2.47
C GLY A 198 -1.94 16.91 -3.61
N ALA A 199 -3.05 16.21 -3.69
CA ALA A 199 -4.14 16.43 -4.65
C ALA A 199 -5.01 17.66 -4.33
N GLY A 200 -4.85 18.26 -3.12
CA GLY A 200 -5.54 19.48 -2.73
C GLY A 200 -6.68 19.31 -1.73
N VAL A 201 -6.90 18.09 -1.23
CA VAL A 201 -7.90 17.83 -0.17
C VAL A 201 -7.37 18.38 1.17
N GLY A 202 -8.22 19.08 1.93
CA GLY A 202 -7.85 19.66 3.22
C GLY A 202 -7.79 18.65 4.35
N MET A 203 -6.78 17.79 4.33
CA MET A 203 -6.58 16.76 5.34
C MET A 203 -6.18 17.30 6.73
N ASP A 204 -5.93 18.61 6.87
CA ASP A 204 -5.74 19.34 8.12
C ASP A 204 -7.04 19.83 8.76
N ASN A 205 -8.14 19.78 8.02
CA ASN A 205 -9.44 20.29 8.43
C ASN A 205 -10.49 19.17 8.56
N PRO A 206 -11.01 18.91 9.78
CA PRO A 206 -12.06 17.91 10.01
C PRO A 206 -13.25 18.02 9.06
N ASP A 207 -13.77 19.23 8.82
CA ASP A 207 -14.95 19.42 7.98
C ASP A 207 -14.68 19.04 6.50
N GLU A 208 -13.46 19.26 6.01
CA GLU A 208 -13.05 18.86 4.66
C GLU A 208 -12.78 17.34 4.57
N ILE A 209 -12.27 16.73 5.64
CA ILE A 209 -12.14 15.27 5.74
C ILE A 209 -13.52 14.62 5.69
N ASP A 210 -14.48 15.11 6.49
CA ASP A 210 -15.85 14.60 6.53
C ASP A 210 -16.55 14.78 5.17
N ALA A 211 -16.33 15.91 4.51
CA ALA A 211 -16.86 16.16 3.17
C ALA A 211 -16.26 15.18 2.13
N TRP A 212 -14.97 14.89 2.22
CA TRP A 212 -14.31 13.90 1.36
C TRP A 212 -14.86 12.49 1.60
N LEU A 213 -15.05 12.09 2.86
CA LEU A 213 -15.65 10.79 3.20
C LEU A 213 -17.08 10.67 2.71
N ALA A 214 -17.89 11.73 2.85
CA ALA A 214 -19.25 11.76 2.33
C ALA A 214 -19.29 11.66 0.79
N GLU A 215 -18.35 12.31 0.11
CA GLU A 215 -18.19 12.17 -1.34
C GLU A 215 -17.78 10.75 -1.73
N PHE A 216 -16.81 10.16 -1.02
CA PHE A 216 -16.38 8.78 -1.26
C PHE A 216 -17.53 7.79 -1.07
N ASP A 217 -18.33 7.97 0.00
CA ASP A 217 -19.49 7.10 0.25
C ASP A 217 -20.53 7.21 -0.87
N ARG A 218 -20.81 8.41 -1.34
CA ARG A 218 -21.77 8.66 -2.43
C ARG A 218 -21.33 8.02 -3.75
N GLU A 219 -20.04 8.11 -4.11
CA GLU A 219 -19.53 7.70 -5.41
C GLU A 219 -19.15 6.20 -5.46
N LEU A 220 -18.63 5.66 -4.36
CA LEU A 220 -18.04 4.33 -4.28
C LEU A 220 -18.68 3.43 -3.23
N GLY A 221 -19.25 4.03 -2.18
CA GLY A 221 -19.67 3.33 -0.96
C GLY A 221 -18.50 3.15 0.01
N LEU A 222 -18.65 3.63 1.24
CA LEU A 222 -17.58 3.65 2.25
C LEU A 222 -17.08 2.24 2.60
N ARG A 223 -17.91 1.21 2.48
CA ARG A 223 -17.53 -0.22 2.63
C ARG A 223 -16.40 -0.68 1.69
N ARG A 224 -16.10 0.08 0.63
CA ARG A 224 -15.01 -0.20 -0.32
C ARG A 224 -13.69 0.50 0.06
N LEU A 225 -13.67 1.36 1.07
CA LEU A 225 -12.45 1.88 1.67
C LEU A 225 -11.89 0.79 2.58
N ALA A 226 -10.80 0.15 2.18
CA ALA A 226 -10.29 -1.06 2.83
C ALA A 226 -8.96 -0.85 3.55
N LEU A 227 -8.27 0.25 3.28
CA LEU A 227 -6.93 0.53 3.79
C LEU A 227 -6.73 2.04 3.89
N ILE A 228 -5.98 2.47 4.89
CA ILE A 228 -5.51 3.85 5.02
C ILE A 228 -3.99 3.83 5.17
N HIS A 229 -3.29 4.52 4.27
CA HIS A 229 -1.89 4.87 4.47
C HIS A 229 -1.82 6.14 5.31
N LEU A 230 -1.36 5.96 6.55
CA LEU A 230 -1.27 7.03 7.52
C LEU A 230 0.13 7.64 7.51
N ASN A 231 0.17 8.89 7.17
CA ASN A 231 1.36 9.73 7.11
C ASN A 231 0.95 11.19 7.36
N ASP A 232 1.93 12.05 7.52
CA ASP A 232 1.77 13.48 7.38
C ASP A 232 2.50 13.93 6.10
N SER A 233 2.44 15.17 5.73
CA SER A 233 3.10 15.67 4.52
C SER A 233 4.01 16.86 4.81
N ARG A 234 5.24 16.85 4.26
CA ARG A 234 6.13 18.01 4.27
C ARG A 234 5.85 18.98 3.12
N ALA A 235 5.07 18.53 2.14
CA ALA A 235 4.71 19.34 0.98
C ALA A 235 3.51 20.24 1.26
N GLU A 236 3.35 21.31 0.48
CA GLU A 236 2.18 22.17 0.55
C GLU A 236 0.95 21.46 -0.02
N ARG A 237 -0.24 21.83 0.47
CA ARG A 237 -1.54 21.38 -0.05
C ARG A 237 -1.65 21.70 -1.55
N GLY A 238 -2.05 20.71 -2.32
CA GLY A 238 -2.22 20.89 -3.78
C GLY A 238 -0.90 20.93 -4.57
N SER A 239 0.23 20.61 -3.93
CA SER A 239 1.56 20.63 -4.56
C SER A 239 1.73 19.56 -5.63
N ARG A 240 0.85 18.57 -5.68
CA ARG A 240 0.93 17.39 -6.56
C ARG A 240 2.21 16.59 -6.38
N THR A 241 2.73 16.58 -5.15
CA THR A 241 3.94 15.82 -4.81
C THR A 241 3.65 14.87 -3.64
N ASP A 242 4.23 13.69 -3.75
CA ASP A 242 4.24 12.72 -2.68
C ASP A 242 5.47 12.97 -1.80
N ARG A 243 5.24 13.45 -0.56
CA ARG A 243 6.29 13.79 0.40
C ARG A 243 5.80 13.53 1.82
N HIS A 244 6.02 12.31 2.28
CA HIS A 244 5.64 11.89 3.62
C HIS A 244 6.46 12.59 4.72
N GLU A 245 5.82 12.79 5.87
CA GLU A 245 6.41 13.31 7.08
C GLU A 245 5.96 12.49 8.29
N HIS A 246 6.61 12.69 9.42
CA HIS A 246 6.26 12.08 10.70
C HIS A 246 4.87 12.50 11.17
N ILE A 247 4.16 11.61 11.82
CA ILE A 247 2.79 11.79 12.32
C ILE A 247 2.65 13.07 13.13
N GLY A 248 1.80 13.99 12.65
CA GLY A 248 1.51 15.27 13.29
C GLY A 248 2.66 16.27 13.28
N ALA A 249 3.70 16.05 12.45
CA ALA A 249 4.87 16.93 12.36
C ALA A 249 5.01 17.62 11.00
N GLY A 250 4.11 17.34 10.07
CA GLY A 250 4.04 17.96 8.75
C GLY A 250 3.00 19.07 8.64
N ARG A 251 2.53 19.29 7.41
CA ARG A 251 1.56 20.34 7.05
C ARG A 251 0.11 19.96 7.34
N ILE A 252 -0.20 18.67 7.41
CA ILE A 252 -1.51 18.16 7.81
C ILE A 252 -1.68 18.35 9.32
N GLY A 253 -0.65 18.04 10.10
CA GLY A 253 -0.55 18.34 11.50
C GLY A 253 -1.44 17.48 12.40
N GLU A 254 -1.35 17.74 13.70
CA GLU A 254 -2.03 16.95 14.75
C GLU A 254 -3.55 16.93 14.59
N ARG A 255 -4.16 18.06 14.20
CA ARG A 255 -5.61 18.19 14.13
C ARG A 255 -6.22 17.25 13.08
N GLY A 256 -5.68 17.26 11.88
CA GLY A 256 -6.15 16.41 10.78
C GLY A 256 -5.89 14.94 11.05
N VAL A 257 -4.66 14.60 11.44
CA VAL A 257 -4.29 13.21 11.74
C VAL A 257 -5.12 12.65 12.91
N ARG A 258 -5.35 13.42 13.96
CA ARG A 258 -6.22 13.03 15.08
C ARG A 258 -7.64 12.74 14.61
N HIS A 259 -8.21 13.62 13.79
CA HIS A 259 -9.56 13.43 13.26
C HIS A 259 -9.68 12.14 12.47
N LEU A 260 -8.73 11.86 11.56
CA LEU A 260 -8.69 10.60 10.83
C LEU A 260 -8.63 9.37 11.74
N LEU A 261 -7.75 9.38 12.76
CA LEU A 261 -7.55 8.26 13.68
C LEU A 261 -8.75 8.01 14.60
N THR A 262 -9.56 9.04 14.89
CA THR A 262 -10.69 8.95 15.83
C THR A 262 -12.05 8.98 15.14
N HIS A 263 -12.08 9.14 13.80
CA HIS A 263 -13.32 9.22 13.03
C HIS A 263 -14.11 7.91 13.13
N PRO A 264 -15.42 7.95 13.46
CA PRO A 264 -16.24 6.74 13.69
C PRO A 264 -16.20 5.74 12.55
N GLU A 265 -16.23 6.23 11.30
CA GLU A 265 -16.25 5.38 10.10
C GLU A 265 -14.87 4.82 9.73
N LEU A 266 -13.78 5.37 10.25
CA LEU A 266 -12.42 4.98 9.88
C LEU A 266 -11.72 4.15 10.95
N ARG A 267 -12.04 4.34 12.23
CA ARG A 267 -11.30 3.78 13.37
C ARG A 267 -11.15 2.25 13.35
N ASP A 268 -12.05 1.55 12.68
CA ASP A 268 -12.04 0.09 12.56
C ASP A 268 -11.33 -0.40 11.28
N LEU A 269 -10.89 0.52 10.42
CA LEU A 269 -10.10 0.19 9.23
C LEU A 269 -8.61 -0.05 9.60
N PRO A 270 -7.90 -0.84 8.79
CA PRO A 270 -6.46 -0.98 8.94
C PRO A 270 -5.73 0.31 8.52
N PHE A 271 -4.96 0.88 9.45
CA PHE A 271 -4.04 1.98 9.19
C PHE A 271 -2.63 1.43 9.04
N VAL A 272 -1.98 1.70 7.92
CA VAL A 272 -0.58 1.38 7.68
C VAL A 272 0.22 2.68 7.63
N MET A 273 1.18 2.84 8.54
CA MET A 273 2.05 4.01 8.52
C MET A 273 3.12 3.87 7.44
N GLU A 274 3.27 4.93 6.67
CA GLU A 274 4.33 5.13 5.67
C GLU A 274 5.03 6.46 5.96
N THR A 275 5.88 6.42 6.97
CA THR A 275 6.58 7.60 7.50
C THR A 275 8.09 7.50 7.31
N PRO A 276 8.83 8.61 7.34
CA PRO A 276 10.29 8.57 7.24
C PRO A 276 10.94 7.73 8.34
N GLY A 277 12.09 7.12 8.07
CA GLY A 277 12.95 6.50 9.05
C GLY A 277 12.41 5.27 9.77
N MET A 278 11.50 4.51 9.13
CA MET A 278 10.93 3.31 9.74
C MET A 278 11.99 2.26 10.08
N ASP A 279 13.01 2.09 9.25
CA ASP A 279 14.13 1.18 9.51
C ASP A 279 15.16 1.72 10.52
N GLU A 280 15.05 2.98 10.87
CA GLU A 280 15.94 3.73 11.76
C GLU A 280 15.35 3.92 13.18
N GLY A 281 14.21 3.24 13.44
CA GLY A 281 13.53 3.27 14.74
C GLY A 281 12.40 4.28 14.85
N TYR A 282 12.19 5.13 13.85
CA TYR A 282 11.08 6.09 13.85
C TYR A 282 9.70 5.45 13.62
N ASP A 283 9.64 4.16 13.26
CA ASP A 283 8.42 3.37 13.24
C ASP A 283 7.73 3.37 14.61
N LEU A 284 8.46 3.10 15.70
CA LEU A 284 7.93 3.13 17.06
C LEU A 284 7.53 4.56 17.47
N VAL A 285 8.39 5.54 17.17
CA VAL A 285 8.10 6.96 17.46
C VAL A 285 6.79 7.40 16.82
N ASN A 286 6.58 7.09 15.53
CA ASN A 286 5.34 7.46 14.83
C ASN A 286 4.13 6.69 15.36
N LEU A 287 4.29 5.44 15.76
CA LEU A 287 3.20 4.67 16.37
C LEU A 287 2.78 5.25 17.73
N ASP A 288 3.74 5.66 18.56
CA ASP A 288 3.45 6.28 19.86
C ASP A 288 2.81 7.66 19.68
N ARG A 289 3.23 8.43 18.67
CA ARG A 289 2.56 9.70 18.30
C ARG A 289 1.10 9.47 17.87
N ALA A 290 0.84 8.46 17.04
CA ALA A 290 -0.53 8.11 16.66
C ALA A 290 -1.38 7.70 17.88
N ARG A 291 -0.83 6.92 18.81
CA ARG A 291 -1.49 6.53 20.07
C ARG A 291 -1.79 7.74 20.96
N ALA A 292 -0.83 8.66 21.10
CA ALA A 292 -1.02 9.90 21.85
C ALA A 292 -2.13 10.75 21.23
N LEU A 293 -2.20 10.88 19.90
CA LEU A 293 -3.30 11.58 19.22
C LEU A 293 -4.65 10.93 19.49
N ILE A 294 -4.74 9.61 19.46
CA ILE A 294 -5.98 8.87 19.82
C ILE A 294 -6.37 9.13 21.26
N ALA A 295 -5.40 9.20 22.18
CA ALA A 295 -5.64 9.51 23.60
C ALA A 295 -6.00 10.98 23.85
N GLY A 296 -5.98 11.84 22.84
CA GLY A 296 -6.27 13.28 22.98
C GLY A 296 -5.09 14.10 23.51
N GLU A 297 -3.90 13.53 23.54
CA GLU A 297 -2.68 14.19 24.00
C GLU A 297 -2.09 15.13 22.94
N THR A 298 -1.32 16.10 23.39
CA THR A 298 -0.49 16.97 22.53
C THR A 298 0.85 16.28 22.30
N LEU A 299 1.35 16.34 21.06
CA LEU A 299 2.60 15.68 20.70
C LEU A 299 3.83 16.49 21.15
N ALA A 300 4.82 15.78 21.67
CA ALA A 300 6.13 16.38 21.89
C ALA A 300 6.81 16.71 20.54
N PRO A 301 7.60 17.80 20.46
CA PRO A 301 8.41 18.09 19.30
C PRO A 301 9.37 16.94 18.99
N LEU A 302 9.57 16.67 17.72
CA LEU A 302 10.62 15.75 17.29
C LEU A 302 11.98 16.44 17.29
N PRO A 303 13.07 15.70 17.54
CA PRO A 303 14.40 16.26 17.45
C PRO A 303 14.75 16.58 15.98
N PRO A 304 15.64 17.57 15.72
CA PRO A 304 15.97 17.99 14.37
C PRO A 304 16.41 16.85 13.43
N GLU A 305 17.09 15.84 13.96
CA GLU A 305 17.59 14.67 13.23
C GLU A 305 16.47 13.87 12.58
N ALA A 306 15.26 13.86 13.17
CA ALA A 306 14.10 13.18 12.61
C ALA A 306 13.74 13.71 11.22
N PHE A 307 13.96 15.00 10.97
CA PHE A 307 13.63 15.65 9.69
C PHE A 307 14.74 15.52 8.64
N GLU A 308 15.92 15.06 9.04
CA GLU A 308 17.06 14.80 8.15
C GLU A 308 17.02 13.40 7.53
N VAL A 309 16.15 12.53 8.03
CA VAL A 309 15.99 11.16 7.53
C VAL A 309 15.52 11.21 6.08
N LYS A 310 16.34 10.66 5.20
CA LYS A 310 16.02 10.58 3.77
C LYS A 310 15.10 9.39 3.52
N PRO A 311 14.05 9.56 2.73
CA PRO A 311 13.31 8.41 2.24
C PRO A 311 14.28 7.49 1.49
N ARG A 312 14.16 6.18 1.71
CA ARG A 312 14.97 5.19 0.99
C ARG A 312 14.80 5.41 -0.52
N SER A 313 15.90 5.60 -1.22
CA SER A 313 15.84 5.67 -2.67
C SER A 313 15.63 4.26 -3.24
N ILE A 314 14.92 4.18 -4.37
CA ILE A 314 14.73 2.92 -5.12
C ILE A 314 16.08 2.24 -5.38
N SER A 315 17.15 3.01 -5.64
CA SER A 315 18.52 2.49 -5.83
C SER A 315 19.14 1.87 -4.57
N GLN A 316 18.79 2.34 -3.37
CA GLN A 316 19.24 1.74 -2.11
C GLN A 316 18.50 0.43 -1.81
N ALA A 317 17.20 0.36 -2.13
CA ALA A 317 16.44 -0.88 -2.04
C ALA A 317 16.99 -1.97 -2.99
N LEU A 318 17.44 -1.58 -4.19
CA LEU A 318 18.06 -2.49 -5.16
C LEU A 318 19.41 -3.07 -4.68
N ALA A 319 20.21 -2.29 -3.95
CA ALA A 319 21.56 -2.71 -3.56
C ALA A 319 21.56 -3.74 -2.41
N GLU A 320 20.53 -3.78 -1.58
CA GLU A 320 20.44 -4.70 -0.44
C GLU A 320 19.88 -6.08 -0.81
N ASP A 321 19.02 -6.17 -1.84
CA ASP A 321 18.49 -7.45 -2.32
C ASP A 321 19.52 -8.26 -3.14
N ASP A 322 20.57 -7.63 -3.66
CA ASP A 322 21.66 -8.30 -4.42
C ASP A 322 22.56 -9.20 -3.53
N ILE A 323 22.43 -9.10 -2.20
CA ILE A 323 23.24 -9.89 -1.25
C ILE A 323 22.69 -11.32 -1.11
N ASP A 324 21.39 -11.52 -1.19
CA ASP A 324 20.77 -12.85 -1.05
C ASP A 324 20.87 -13.69 -2.35
N GLU A 325 20.96 -13.06 -3.54
CA GLU A 325 21.12 -13.77 -4.82
C GLU A 325 22.56 -14.30 -5.05
N ARG A 326 23.59 -13.68 -4.43
CA ARG A 326 24.98 -14.16 -4.55
C ARG A 326 25.28 -15.47 -3.85
N VAL A 327 24.44 -15.88 -2.91
CA VAL A 327 24.57 -17.16 -2.18
C VAL A 327 24.00 -18.33 -2.99
N ALA A 328 23.19 -18.07 -4.01
CA ALA A 328 22.52 -19.11 -4.82
C ALA A 328 23.25 -19.52 -6.11
N ILE A 329 24.40 -18.92 -6.42
CA ILE A 329 25.15 -19.19 -7.67
C ILE A 329 26.43 -20.02 -7.40
N VAL A 330 26.54 -20.72 -6.33
CA VAL A 330 27.64 -21.67 -6.13
C VAL A 330 27.08 -23.08 -6.06
N ALA A 331 26.97 -23.73 -7.20
CA ALA A 331 27.03 -25.19 -7.32
C ALA A 331 27.57 -25.55 -8.70
N PRO A 332 28.64 -26.31 -8.74
CA PRO A 332 28.86 -27.39 -9.70
C PRO A 332 29.06 -28.70 -8.96
N PRO A 333 29.39 -29.77 -9.57
CA PRO A 333 30.11 -29.96 -10.80
C PRO A 333 29.33 -30.52 -11.97
#